data_70ed0815739165d20f2727452c0ae721
#
_entry.id   70ed0815739165d20f2727452c0ae721
#
_cell.length_a   1.000
_cell.length_b   1.000
_cell.length_c   1.000
_cell.angle_alpha   90.00
_cell.angle_beta   90.00
_cell.angle_gamma   90.00
#
_symmetry.space_group_name_H-M   'P 1'
#
loop_
_entity.id
_entity.type
_entity.pdbx_description
1 polymer ?
#
loop_
_entity_poly.entity_id
_entity_poly.type
_entity_poly.pdbx_seq_one_letter_code
_entity_poly.pdbx_strand_id
1 'polypeptide(L)'
;MGKVALNFNRIVSANLNLFASNTDICSLCETAIAHDLSSVLIFPTSVPLCANLLEHSNLKLDAVIAYPHGRSTLESKIAEINQVAKFGADAVTVFINYSALRSGEKNITANEIFALATATQKRQLQLTIALEGSILEPKHLKFAYNASIEVKADAFLSSYGASFSETCNQINQISSNENTPIKLQAYLRKLNPKMIQKLNSMGVDIIVSDGDLNKFK
;
A
#
# COMPACT_ATOMS: atom_id res chain seq x y z
N MET A 1 -14.43 13.51 -26.80
CA MET A 1 -14.11 13.04 -25.45
C MET A 1 -12.60 12.94 -25.36
N GLY A 2 -11.92 13.84 -24.63
CA GLY A 2 -10.47 13.81 -24.47
C GLY A 2 -10.04 12.53 -23.77
N LYS A 3 -9.00 11.85 -24.26
CA LYS A 3 -8.35 10.74 -23.56
C LYS A 3 -7.83 11.30 -22.23
N VAL A 4 -8.33 10.79 -21.12
CA VAL A 4 -7.76 11.09 -19.80
C VAL A 4 -6.38 10.43 -19.77
N ALA A 5 -5.34 11.24 -19.83
CA ALA A 5 -3.97 10.74 -19.68
C ALA A 5 -3.82 10.19 -18.26
N LEU A 6 -3.50 8.91 -18.14
CA LEU A 6 -3.18 8.28 -16.87
C LEU A 6 -1.78 8.78 -16.44
N ASN A 7 -1.68 9.29 -15.23
CA ASN A 7 -0.38 9.59 -14.64
C ASN A 7 0.15 8.29 -14.00
N PHE A 8 0.97 7.57 -14.73
CA PHE A 8 1.51 6.28 -14.31
C PHE A 8 2.43 6.39 -13.09
N ASN A 9 3.08 7.54 -12.86
CA ASN A 9 3.90 7.79 -11.66
C ASN A 9 3.10 7.83 -10.35
N ARG A 10 1.77 7.66 -10.42
CA ARG A 10 0.87 7.54 -9.27
C ARG A 10 0.28 6.13 -9.14
N ILE A 11 0.85 5.16 -9.86
CA ILE A 11 0.38 3.78 -9.85
C ILE A 11 1.44 2.89 -9.23
N VAL A 12 1.01 2.07 -8.28
CA VAL A 12 1.75 0.93 -7.71
C VAL A 12 1.20 -0.33 -8.35
N SER A 13 2.05 -1.09 -9.02
CA SER A 13 1.69 -2.40 -9.54
C SER A 13 1.93 -3.46 -8.48
N ALA A 14 0.88 -4.15 -8.06
CA ALA A 14 0.96 -5.18 -7.03
C ALA A 14 0.89 -6.58 -7.62
N ASN A 15 1.67 -7.51 -7.09
CA ASN A 15 1.44 -8.94 -7.29
C ASN A 15 1.44 -9.65 -5.94
N LEU A 16 0.25 -9.79 -5.37
CA LEU A 16 -0.01 -10.50 -4.12
C LEU A 16 -0.79 -11.80 -4.36
N ASN A 17 -0.61 -12.39 -5.55
CA ASN A 17 -1.13 -13.71 -5.87
C ASN A 17 -0.27 -14.78 -5.16
N LEU A 18 -0.90 -15.63 -4.36
CA LEU A 18 -0.23 -16.70 -3.61
C LEU A 18 0.48 -17.73 -4.50
N PHE A 19 0.08 -17.82 -5.76
CA PHE A 19 0.61 -18.78 -6.74
C PHE A 19 1.51 -18.11 -7.80
N ALA A 20 1.91 -16.85 -7.59
CA ALA A 20 2.77 -16.15 -8.52
C ALA A 20 4.13 -16.88 -8.63
N SER A 21 4.52 -17.16 -9.87
CA SER A 21 5.83 -17.68 -10.21
C SER A 21 6.88 -16.56 -10.33
N ASN A 22 8.16 -16.93 -10.36
CA ASN A 22 9.22 -15.97 -10.66
C ASN A 22 9.02 -15.28 -12.02
N THR A 23 8.47 -15.98 -13.01
CA THR A 23 8.14 -15.41 -14.31
C THR A 23 7.08 -14.31 -14.20
N ASP A 24 6.06 -14.50 -13.35
CA ASP A 24 5.04 -13.48 -13.12
C ASP A 24 5.64 -12.23 -12.45
N ILE A 25 6.57 -12.43 -11.53
CA ILE A 25 7.28 -11.33 -10.86
C ILE A 25 8.21 -10.59 -11.83
N CYS A 26 8.95 -11.30 -12.70
CA CYS A 26 9.74 -10.67 -13.76
C CYS A 26 8.86 -9.81 -14.68
N SER A 27 7.74 -10.37 -15.17
CA SER A 27 6.79 -9.65 -16.03
C SER A 27 6.19 -8.42 -15.35
N LEU A 28 5.93 -8.47 -14.04
CA LEU A 28 5.51 -7.32 -13.24
C LEU A 28 6.57 -6.20 -13.29
N CYS A 29 7.84 -6.52 -13.02
CA CYS A 29 8.93 -5.55 -13.02
C CYS A 29 9.13 -4.94 -14.42
N GLU A 30 9.15 -5.76 -15.47
CA GLU A 30 9.28 -5.30 -16.86
C GLU A 30 8.14 -4.33 -17.24
N THR A 31 6.90 -4.70 -16.88
CA THR A 31 5.73 -3.85 -17.12
C THR A 31 5.82 -2.54 -16.34
N ALA A 32 6.26 -2.59 -15.10
CA ALA A 32 6.40 -1.41 -14.26
C ALA A 32 7.45 -0.44 -14.82
N ILE A 33 8.59 -0.95 -15.29
CA ILE A 33 9.64 -0.16 -15.94
C ILE A 33 9.11 0.46 -17.24
N ALA A 34 8.46 -0.34 -18.09
CA ALA A 34 7.96 0.11 -19.40
C ALA A 34 6.92 1.23 -19.32
N HIS A 35 6.20 1.31 -18.21
CA HIS A 35 5.16 2.32 -17.96
C HIS A 35 5.59 3.44 -17.01
N ASP A 36 6.84 3.45 -16.54
CA ASP A 36 7.37 4.43 -15.58
C ASP A 36 6.45 4.59 -14.34
N LEU A 37 6.14 3.44 -13.69
CA LEU A 37 5.27 3.41 -12.51
C LEU A 37 5.97 4.01 -11.28
N SER A 38 5.24 4.22 -10.18
CA SER A 38 5.83 4.68 -8.92
C SER A 38 6.58 3.59 -8.17
N SER A 39 6.02 2.39 -8.13
CA SER A 39 6.61 1.24 -7.43
C SER A 39 5.96 -0.08 -7.84
N VAL A 40 6.59 -1.17 -7.41
CA VAL A 40 6.00 -2.51 -7.38
C VAL A 40 5.78 -2.94 -5.93
N LEU A 41 4.64 -3.62 -5.65
CA LEU A 41 4.30 -4.16 -4.33
C LEU A 41 4.24 -5.68 -4.41
N ILE A 42 5.09 -6.36 -3.64
CA ILE A 42 5.31 -7.81 -3.72
C ILE A 42 5.45 -8.46 -2.34
N PHE A 43 5.43 -9.79 -2.30
CA PHE A 43 5.75 -10.54 -1.10
C PHE A 43 7.24 -10.47 -0.73
N PRO A 44 7.60 -10.57 0.58
CA PRO A 44 8.98 -10.53 1.07
C PRO A 44 9.94 -11.48 0.37
N THR A 45 9.49 -12.68 0.03
CA THR A 45 10.30 -13.70 -0.64
C THR A 45 10.75 -13.34 -2.06
N SER A 46 10.04 -12.42 -2.71
CA SER A 46 10.36 -11.95 -4.07
C SER A 46 11.25 -10.70 -4.08
N VAL A 47 11.51 -10.08 -2.91
CA VAL A 47 12.34 -8.86 -2.81
C VAL A 47 13.72 -9.02 -3.42
N PRO A 48 14.50 -10.10 -3.16
CA PRO A 48 15.83 -10.26 -3.75
C PRO A 48 15.81 -10.31 -5.29
N LEU A 49 14.81 -10.99 -5.86
CA LEU A 49 14.64 -11.06 -7.32
C LEU A 49 14.33 -9.69 -7.92
N CYS A 50 13.36 -8.97 -7.32
CA CYS A 50 12.97 -7.64 -7.80
C CYS A 50 14.07 -6.60 -7.61
N ALA A 51 14.82 -6.63 -6.50
CA ALA A 51 15.93 -5.71 -6.27
C ALA A 51 16.96 -5.77 -7.41
N ASN A 52 17.31 -6.98 -7.86
CA ASN A 52 18.21 -7.17 -9.00
C ASN A 52 17.60 -6.64 -10.32
N LEU A 53 16.29 -6.90 -10.56
CA LEU A 53 15.62 -6.47 -11.79
C LEU A 53 15.44 -4.96 -11.88
N LEU A 54 15.32 -4.28 -10.74
CA LEU A 54 15.05 -2.85 -10.64
C LEU A 54 16.29 -2.00 -10.39
N GLU A 55 17.48 -2.60 -10.26
CA GLU A 55 18.74 -1.93 -9.88
C GLU A 55 19.05 -0.66 -10.71
N HIS A 56 18.68 -0.67 -11.99
CA HIS A 56 18.92 0.45 -12.92
C HIS A 56 17.67 1.27 -13.22
N SER A 57 16.62 1.15 -12.39
CA SER A 57 15.36 1.88 -12.54
C SER A 57 15.16 2.87 -11.39
N ASN A 58 14.25 3.84 -11.56
CA ASN A 58 13.83 4.75 -10.50
C ASN A 58 12.60 4.21 -9.71
N LEU A 59 12.16 3.00 -10.03
CA LEU A 59 11.02 2.36 -9.38
C LEU A 59 11.35 1.99 -7.94
N LYS A 60 10.43 2.25 -7.04
CA LYS A 60 10.55 1.78 -5.66
C LYS A 60 10.09 0.34 -5.53
N LEU A 61 10.80 -0.39 -4.71
CA LEU A 61 10.46 -1.75 -4.34
C LEU A 61 9.77 -1.77 -2.98
N ASP A 62 8.46 -2.03 -2.98
CA ASP A 62 7.63 -2.09 -1.78
C ASP A 62 7.34 -3.55 -1.43
N ALA A 63 7.53 -3.92 -0.17
CA ALA A 63 7.26 -5.26 0.35
C ALA A 63 6.02 -5.26 1.25
N VAL A 64 5.07 -6.16 1.01
CA VAL A 64 3.91 -6.32 1.89
C VAL A 64 4.29 -7.09 3.15
N ILE A 65 3.86 -6.60 4.31
CA ILE A 65 4.13 -7.23 5.63
C ILE A 65 2.80 -7.62 6.28
N ALA A 66 2.76 -8.83 6.83
CA ALA A 66 1.60 -9.39 7.53
C ALA A 66 0.29 -9.42 6.71
N TYR A 67 0.39 -9.49 5.39
CA TYR A 67 -0.74 -9.59 4.47
C TYR A 67 -1.48 -10.95 4.58
N PRO A 68 -2.82 -11.00 4.44
CA PRO A 68 -3.75 -9.85 4.28
C PRO A 68 -4.35 -9.34 5.60
N HIS A 69 -4.21 -10.05 6.70
CA HIS A 69 -5.03 -9.87 7.91
C HIS A 69 -4.35 -9.14 9.07
N GLY A 70 -3.06 -8.81 8.95
CA GLY A 70 -2.31 -8.09 9.98
C GLY A 70 -2.15 -8.81 11.33
N ARG A 71 -2.47 -10.11 11.43
CA ARG A 71 -2.53 -10.86 12.72
C ARG A 71 -1.21 -11.56 13.11
N SER A 72 -0.12 -11.23 12.45
CA SER A 72 1.20 -11.60 12.94
C SER A 72 1.54 -10.82 14.22
N THR A 73 2.40 -11.39 15.07
CA THR A 73 2.88 -10.64 16.24
C THR A 73 3.70 -9.42 15.80
N LEU A 74 3.80 -8.42 16.65
CA LEU A 74 4.59 -7.21 16.37
C LEU A 74 6.05 -7.56 16.08
N GLU A 75 6.63 -8.47 16.86
CA GLU A 75 8.00 -8.95 16.68
C GLU A 75 8.23 -9.60 15.32
N SER A 76 7.27 -10.42 14.87
CA SER A 76 7.33 -11.04 13.54
C SER A 76 7.29 -9.98 12.43
N LYS A 77 6.42 -8.98 12.53
CA LYS A 77 6.36 -7.86 11.57
C LYS A 77 7.67 -7.08 11.51
N ILE A 78 8.24 -6.77 12.68
CA ILE A 78 9.53 -6.06 12.76
C ILE A 78 10.67 -6.92 12.19
N ALA A 79 10.64 -8.22 12.41
CA ALA A 79 11.63 -9.15 11.83
C ALA A 79 11.54 -9.17 10.29
N GLU A 80 10.32 -9.24 9.71
CA GLU A 80 10.09 -9.15 8.26
C GLU A 80 10.57 -7.81 7.70
N ILE A 81 10.23 -6.67 8.34
CA ILE A 81 10.71 -5.33 7.95
C ILE A 81 12.24 -5.30 7.90
N ASN A 82 12.90 -5.80 8.93
CA ASN A 82 14.35 -5.85 8.97
C ASN A 82 14.96 -6.72 7.87
N GLN A 83 14.28 -7.79 7.50
CA GLN A 83 14.73 -8.71 6.47
C GLN A 83 14.58 -8.13 5.07
N VAL A 84 13.41 -7.55 4.75
CA VAL A 84 13.20 -6.96 3.43
C VAL A 84 14.08 -5.73 3.21
N ALA A 85 14.39 -4.96 4.25
CA ALA A 85 15.36 -3.86 4.18
C ALA A 85 16.75 -4.37 3.76
N LYS A 86 17.22 -5.50 4.33
CA LYS A 86 18.50 -6.12 3.94
C LYS A 86 18.48 -6.65 2.50
N PHE A 87 17.32 -7.00 1.99
CA PHE A 87 17.14 -7.51 0.65
C PHE A 87 17.00 -6.41 -0.41
N GLY A 88 16.97 -5.14 -0.01
CA GLY A 88 16.93 -4.00 -0.93
C GLY A 88 15.54 -3.42 -1.17
N ALA A 89 14.58 -3.64 -0.27
CA ALA A 89 13.30 -2.91 -0.33
C ALA A 89 13.52 -1.42 -0.01
N ASP A 90 12.75 -0.54 -0.66
CA ASP A 90 12.69 0.91 -0.42
C ASP A 90 11.52 1.29 0.47
N ALA A 91 10.49 0.46 0.50
CA ALA A 91 9.25 0.71 1.21
C ALA A 91 8.65 -0.59 1.77
N VAL A 92 7.77 -0.42 2.75
CA VAL A 92 6.93 -1.51 3.25
C VAL A 92 5.49 -1.06 3.40
N THR A 93 4.57 -1.91 2.94
CA THR A 93 3.14 -1.79 3.16
C THR A 93 2.72 -2.79 4.24
N VAL A 94 2.46 -2.29 5.46
CA VAL A 94 2.24 -3.13 6.64
C VAL A 94 0.77 -3.20 6.99
N PHE A 95 0.20 -4.41 6.97
CA PHE A 95 -1.16 -4.65 7.46
C PHE A 95 -1.17 -4.69 8.98
N ILE A 96 -1.91 -3.76 9.60
CA ILE A 96 -2.06 -3.69 11.06
C ILE A 96 -3.06 -4.71 11.59
N ASN A 97 -3.02 -5.00 12.89
CA ASN A 97 -3.94 -5.93 13.52
C ASN A 97 -5.34 -5.33 13.68
N TYR A 98 -6.19 -5.46 12.64
CA TYR A 98 -7.57 -4.94 12.73
C TYR A 98 -8.49 -5.75 13.64
N SER A 99 -8.10 -6.92 14.13
CA SER A 99 -8.84 -7.59 15.21
C SER A 99 -8.77 -6.79 16.51
N ALA A 100 -7.58 -6.32 16.90
CA ALA A 100 -7.39 -5.42 18.03
C ALA A 100 -8.17 -4.11 17.83
N LEU A 101 -8.09 -3.54 16.62
CA LEU A 101 -8.79 -2.32 16.28
C LEU A 101 -10.32 -2.48 16.41
N ARG A 102 -10.91 -3.58 15.92
CA ARG A 102 -12.34 -3.90 16.09
C ARG A 102 -12.76 -4.12 17.54
N SER A 103 -11.87 -4.69 18.34
CA SER A 103 -12.10 -4.91 19.78
C SER A 103 -12.02 -3.61 20.59
N GLY A 104 -11.70 -2.49 19.97
CA GLY A 104 -11.54 -1.20 20.65
C GLY A 104 -10.24 -1.06 21.44
N GLU A 105 -9.28 -1.95 21.21
CA GLU A 105 -7.96 -1.96 21.86
C GLU A 105 -7.05 -0.89 21.26
N LYS A 106 -7.45 0.38 21.42
CA LYS A 106 -6.78 1.54 20.82
C LYS A 106 -5.30 1.63 21.17
N ASN A 107 -4.94 1.35 22.43
CA ASN A 107 -3.55 1.41 22.87
C ASN A 107 -2.68 0.35 22.18
N ILE A 108 -3.20 -0.85 21.97
CA ILE A 108 -2.48 -1.92 21.25
C ILE A 108 -2.26 -1.49 19.81
N THR A 109 -3.30 -0.97 19.14
CA THR A 109 -3.19 -0.50 17.76
C THR A 109 -2.24 0.69 17.62
N ALA A 110 -2.31 1.68 18.50
CA ALA A 110 -1.40 2.84 18.48
C ALA A 110 0.05 2.43 18.73
N ASN A 111 0.30 1.55 19.72
CA ASN A 111 1.63 1.04 20.00
C ASN A 111 2.21 0.22 18.85
N GLU A 112 1.37 -0.58 18.18
CA GLU A 112 1.78 -1.31 16.98
C GLU A 112 2.24 -0.33 15.89
N ILE A 113 1.41 0.66 15.52
CA ILE A 113 1.72 1.65 14.49
C ILE A 113 3.00 2.43 14.84
N PHE A 114 3.16 2.85 16.09
CA PHE A 114 4.36 3.53 16.56
C PHE A 114 5.62 2.66 16.44
N ALA A 115 5.54 1.40 16.84
CA ALA A 115 6.67 0.47 16.76
C ALA A 115 7.06 0.17 15.31
N LEU A 116 6.07 0.02 14.41
CA LEU A 116 6.30 -0.16 12.97
C LEU A 116 6.99 1.08 12.37
N ALA A 117 6.53 2.28 12.68
CA ALA A 117 7.16 3.53 12.24
C ALA A 117 8.60 3.65 12.74
N THR A 118 8.85 3.29 14.00
CA THR A 118 10.21 3.26 14.56
C THR A 118 11.12 2.27 13.85
N ALA A 119 10.60 1.08 13.51
CA ALA A 119 11.38 0.05 12.83
C ALA A 119 11.73 0.46 11.39
N THR A 120 10.77 1.02 10.65
CA THR A 120 10.98 1.48 9.27
C THR A 120 11.93 2.68 9.20
N GLN A 121 11.79 3.65 10.10
CA GLN A 121 12.68 4.80 10.19
C GLN A 121 14.14 4.39 10.42
N LYS A 122 14.40 3.44 11.32
CA LYS A 122 15.75 2.88 11.56
C LYS A 122 16.37 2.23 10.31
N ARG A 123 15.57 1.81 9.36
CA ARG A 123 15.97 1.16 8.11
C ARG A 123 15.88 2.07 6.90
N GLN A 124 15.47 3.33 7.08
CA GLN A 124 15.25 4.32 6.01
C GLN A 124 14.23 3.83 4.96
N LEU A 125 13.25 3.02 5.39
CA LEU A 125 12.15 2.55 4.56
C LEU A 125 10.97 3.51 4.63
N GLN A 126 10.28 3.70 3.52
CA GLN A 126 8.97 4.33 3.52
C GLN A 126 7.93 3.39 4.14
N LEU A 127 7.00 3.95 4.92
CA LEU A 127 5.96 3.19 5.60
C LEU A 127 4.57 3.53 5.04
N THR A 128 3.88 2.54 4.51
CA THR A 128 2.44 2.57 4.28
C THR A 128 1.75 1.74 5.35
N ILE A 129 0.83 2.34 6.12
CA ILE A 129 -0.07 1.60 6.99
C ILE A 129 -1.27 1.14 6.16
N ALA A 130 -1.53 -0.18 6.16
CA ALA A 130 -2.56 -0.79 5.35
C ALA A 130 -3.59 -1.55 6.20
N LEU A 131 -4.82 -1.53 5.75
CA LEU A 131 -5.91 -2.34 6.30
C LEU A 131 -7.01 -2.56 5.25
N GLU A 132 -7.87 -3.54 5.50
CA GLU A 132 -9.09 -3.71 4.75
C GLU A 132 -10.23 -2.98 5.48
N GLY A 133 -10.50 -1.75 5.04
CA GLY A 133 -11.46 -0.90 5.72
C GLY A 133 -12.93 -1.32 5.56
N SER A 134 -13.27 -2.17 4.56
CA SER A 134 -14.65 -2.61 4.31
C SER A 134 -15.29 -3.35 5.48
N ILE A 135 -14.47 -4.00 6.33
CA ILE A 135 -14.92 -4.74 7.51
C ILE A 135 -14.88 -3.92 8.80
N LEU A 136 -14.43 -2.68 8.74
CA LEU A 136 -14.25 -1.80 9.89
C LEU A 136 -15.33 -0.72 9.94
N GLU A 137 -15.77 -0.37 11.16
CA GLU A 137 -16.63 0.80 11.36
C GLU A 137 -15.84 2.09 11.10
N PRO A 138 -16.50 3.19 10.68
CA PRO A 138 -15.86 4.48 10.40
C PRO A 138 -14.95 4.99 11.53
N LYS A 139 -15.34 4.77 12.78
CA LYS A 139 -14.55 5.18 13.95
C LYS A 139 -13.18 4.47 14.05
N HIS A 140 -13.14 3.19 13.64
CA HIS A 140 -11.92 2.39 13.64
C HIS A 140 -10.98 2.83 12.52
N LEU A 141 -11.54 3.03 11.33
CA LEU A 141 -10.80 3.53 10.18
C LEU A 141 -10.16 4.89 10.48
N LYS A 142 -10.97 5.83 11.01
CA LYS A 142 -10.49 7.17 11.39
C LYS A 142 -9.42 7.14 12.48
N PHE A 143 -9.55 6.24 13.45
CA PHE A 143 -8.54 6.05 14.49
C PHE A 143 -7.19 5.60 13.90
N ALA A 144 -7.18 4.56 13.06
CA ALA A 144 -5.96 4.06 12.43
C ALA A 144 -5.31 5.11 11.54
N TYR A 145 -6.12 5.86 10.77
CA TYR A 145 -5.65 6.96 9.94
C TYR A 145 -4.97 8.06 10.76
N ASN A 146 -5.61 8.54 11.84
CA ASN A 146 -5.05 9.56 12.71
C ASN A 146 -3.75 9.09 13.39
N ALA A 147 -3.71 7.85 13.87
CA ALA A 147 -2.50 7.27 14.45
C ALA A 147 -1.36 7.19 13.41
N SER A 148 -1.68 6.93 12.14
CA SER A 148 -0.68 6.94 11.05
C SER A 148 -0.12 8.35 10.79
N ILE A 149 -0.96 9.39 10.92
CA ILE A 149 -0.53 10.80 10.84
C ILE A 149 0.42 11.15 12.00
N GLU A 150 0.05 10.76 13.23
CA GLU A 150 0.85 11.06 14.43
C GLU A 150 2.28 10.53 14.34
N VAL A 151 2.46 9.34 13.76
CA VAL A 151 3.79 8.74 13.58
C VAL A 151 4.48 9.18 12.29
N LYS A 152 3.84 10.03 11.48
CA LYS A 152 4.34 10.51 10.19
C LYS A 152 4.62 9.36 9.21
N ALA A 153 3.71 8.40 9.12
CA ALA A 153 3.77 7.40 8.06
C ALA A 153 3.76 8.11 6.68
N ASP A 154 4.38 7.50 5.68
CA ASP A 154 4.43 8.09 4.32
C ASP A 154 3.08 8.01 3.61
N ALA A 155 2.33 6.93 3.88
CA ALA A 155 1.02 6.71 3.27
C ALA A 155 0.08 5.87 4.13
N PHE A 156 -1.21 5.92 3.76
CA PHE A 156 -2.28 5.11 4.33
C PHE A 156 -3.12 4.47 3.23
N LEU A 157 -3.26 3.14 3.28
CA LEU A 157 -4.05 2.34 2.36
C LEU A 157 -5.23 1.70 3.10
N SER A 158 -6.44 2.22 2.91
CA SER A 158 -7.64 1.79 3.66
C SER A 158 -8.50 0.74 2.96
N SER A 159 -8.27 0.49 1.69
CA SER A 159 -9.25 -0.13 0.80
C SER A 159 -8.76 -1.39 0.10
N TYR A 160 -7.70 -2.03 0.59
CA TYR A 160 -7.20 -3.24 -0.07
C TYR A 160 -8.30 -4.32 -0.11
N GLY A 161 -8.57 -4.85 -1.30
CA GLY A 161 -9.61 -5.87 -1.51
C GLY A 161 -11.06 -5.35 -1.63
N ALA A 162 -11.32 -4.09 -1.30
CA ALA A 162 -12.65 -3.50 -1.33
C ALA A 162 -13.18 -3.27 -2.77
N SER A 163 -14.50 -3.20 -2.91
CA SER A 163 -15.12 -2.72 -4.14
C SER A 163 -14.87 -1.23 -4.35
N PHE A 164 -15.02 -0.75 -5.59
CA PHE A 164 -14.86 0.68 -5.88
C PHE A 164 -15.80 1.58 -5.06
N SER A 165 -17.04 1.15 -4.85
CA SER A 165 -18.01 1.89 -4.03
C SER A 165 -17.57 1.97 -2.56
N GLU A 166 -17.10 0.86 -2.00
CA GLU A 166 -16.56 0.81 -0.63
C GLU A 166 -15.32 1.67 -0.50
N THR A 167 -14.40 1.60 -1.47
CA THR A 167 -13.22 2.47 -1.51
C THR A 167 -13.59 3.94 -1.46
N CYS A 168 -14.54 4.39 -2.29
CA CYS A 168 -15.02 5.77 -2.26
C CYS A 168 -15.62 6.15 -0.91
N ASN A 169 -16.42 5.26 -0.30
CA ASN A 169 -17.00 5.52 1.01
C ASN A 169 -15.92 5.67 2.10
N GLN A 170 -14.91 4.83 2.09
CA GLN A 170 -13.80 4.89 3.05
C GLN A 170 -12.98 6.16 2.89
N ILE A 171 -12.64 6.54 1.67
CA ILE A 171 -11.92 7.78 1.39
C ILE A 171 -12.72 8.99 1.91
N ASN A 172 -14.02 9.05 1.68
CA ASN A 172 -14.89 10.13 2.20
C ASN A 172 -14.90 10.20 3.73
N GLN A 173 -14.70 9.09 4.43
CA GLN A 173 -14.67 9.07 5.90
C GLN A 173 -13.37 9.63 6.48
N ILE A 174 -12.25 9.57 5.76
CA ILE A 174 -10.93 9.99 6.22
C ILE A 174 -10.45 11.29 5.59
N SER A 175 -10.88 11.63 4.38
CA SER A 175 -10.41 12.79 3.62
C SER A 175 -11.12 14.12 3.95
N SER A 176 -11.66 14.27 5.16
CA SER A 176 -12.40 15.49 5.57
C SER A 176 -11.56 16.77 5.64
N ASN A 177 -10.26 16.73 5.38
CA ASN A 177 -9.34 17.87 5.37
C ASN A 177 -8.56 17.95 4.05
N GLU A 178 -8.59 19.11 3.39
CA GLU A 178 -7.92 19.37 2.11
C GLU A 178 -6.37 19.27 2.16
N ASN A 179 -5.76 19.22 3.35
CA ASN A 179 -4.31 19.08 3.57
C ASN A 179 -4.03 17.85 4.44
N THR A 180 -4.07 16.68 3.85
CA THR A 180 -3.63 15.49 4.57
C THR A 180 -2.10 15.43 4.60
N PRO A 181 -1.46 15.28 5.79
CA PRO A 181 0.00 15.28 5.90
C PRO A 181 0.65 13.98 5.40
N ILE A 182 -0.15 12.95 5.11
CA ILE A 182 0.29 11.65 4.57
C ILE A 182 -0.46 11.34 3.29
N LYS A 183 0.18 10.58 2.37
CA LYS A 183 -0.44 10.20 1.10
C LYS A 183 -1.59 9.22 1.31
N LEU A 184 -2.72 9.45 0.65
CA LEU A 184 -3.81 8.48 0.58
C LEU A 184 -3.58 7.54 -0.59
N GLN A 185 -3.64 6.25 -0.30
CA GLN A 185 -3.62 5.19 -1.30
C GLN A 185 -4.98 4.50 -1.39
N ALA A 186 -5.37 4.14 -2.60
CA ALA A 186 -6.59 3.38 -2.87
C ALA A 186 -6.30 2.17 -3.76
N TYR A 187 -6.92 1.04 -3.43
CA TYR A 187 -6.80 -0.17 -4.23
C TYR A 187 -7.87 -0.23 -5.31
N LEU A 188 -7.45 -0.62 -6.52
CA LEU A 188 -8.34 -0.96 -7.63
C LEU A 188 -7.91 -2.29 -8.26
N ARG A 189 -8.76 -3.31 -8.17
CA ARG A 189 -8.52 -4.60 -8.83
C ARG A 189 -8.35 -4.48 -10.33
N LYS A 190 -9.06 -3.56 -10.97
CA LYS A 190 -8.94 -3.26 -12.41
C LYS A 190 -8.82 -1.77 -12.57
N LEU A 191 -7.78 -1.36 -13.26
CA LEU A 191 -7.61 0.04 -13.61
C LEU A 191 -8.70 0.47 -14.60
N ASN A 192 -9.33 1.59 -14.26
CA ASN A 192 -10.34 2.23 -15.10
C ASN A 192 -10.13 3.75 -15.02
N PRO A 193 -9.90 4.44 -16.15
CA PRO A 193 -9.62 5.87 -16.15
C PRO A 193 -10.65 6.73 -15.41
N LYS A 194 -11.94 6.39 -15.53
CA LYS A 194 -13.01 7.13 -14.83
C LYS A 194 -12.96 6.92 -13.33
N MET A 195 -12.66 5.70 -12.87
CA MET A 195 -12.50 5.38 -11.44
C MET A 195 -11.28 6.10 -10.86
N ILE A 196 -10.15 6.08 -11.57
CA ILE A 196 -8.92 6.79 -11.18
C ILE A 196 -9.19 8.31 -11.09
N GLN A 197 -9.84 8.89 -12.09
CA GLN A 197 -10.21 10.31 -12.07
C GLN A 197 -11.09 10.66 -10.87
N LYS A 198 -12.07 9.80 -10.56
CA LYS A 198 -12.94 9.97 -9.39
C LYS A 198 -12.14 9.92 -8.08
N LEU A 199 -11.26 8.94 -7.90
CA LEU A 199 -10.42 8.83 -6.70
C LEU A 199 -9.46 10.02 -6.57
N ASN A 200 -8.84 10.47 -7.67
CA ASN A 200 -8.01 11.66 -7.67
C ASN A 200 -8.79 12.92 -7.24
N SER A 201 -10.04 13.07 -7.70
CA SER A 201 -10.90 14.19 -7.26
C SER A 201 -11.32 14.11 -5.78
N MET A 202 -11.13 12.96 -5.15
CA MET A 202 -11.39 12.73 -3.71
C MET A 202 -10.12 12.82 -2.86
N GLY A 203 -8.99 13.27 -3.43
CA GLY A 203 -7.73 13.43 -2.72
C GLY A 203 -6.86 12.17 -2.61
N VAL A 204 -7.15 11.12 -3.39
CA VAL A 204 -6.27 9.96 -3.46
C VAL A 204 -5.01 10.32 -4.25
N ASP A 205 -3.84 10.04 -3.68
CA ASP A 205 -2.54 10.33 -4.26
C ASP A 205 -1.99 9.19 -5.11
N ILE A 206 -2.24 7.95 -4.69
CA ILE A 206 -1.65 6.76 -5.29
C ILE A 206 -2.71 5.68 -5.47
N ILE A 207 -2.69 5.03 -6.62
CA ILE A 207 -3.53 3.87 -6.91
C ILE A 207 -2.68 2.60 -6.84
N VAL A 208 -3.06 1.67 -5.98
CA VAL A 208 -2.50 0.32 -5.92
C VAL A 208 -3.36 -0.61 -6.75
N SER A 209 -2.77 -1.37 -7.67
CA SER A 209 -3.53 -2.29 -8.53
C SER A 209 -2.76 -3.57 -8.84
N ASP A 210 -3.47 -4.70 -8.84
CA ASP A 210 -3.02 -5.99 -9.36
C ASP A 210 -3.55 -6.27 -10.78
N GLY A 211 -4.11 -5.27 -11.42
CA GLY A 211 -4.67 -5.36 -12.77
C GLY A 211 -3.63 -5.29 -13.87
N ASP A 212 -3.97 -5.89 -15.03
CA ASP A 212 -3.16 -5.86 -16.24
C ASP A 212 -3.04 -4.43 -16.81
N LEU A 213 -1.84 -3.87 -16.76
CA LEU A 213 -1.51 -2.52 -17.25
C LEU A 213 -1.30 -2.47 -18.78
N ASN A 214 -1.06 -3.61 -19.43
CA ASN A 214 -0.79 -3.65 -20.87
C ASN A 214 -2.00 -3.21 -21.72
N LYS A 215 -3.18 -3.15 -21.12
CA LYS A 215 -4.43 -2.69 -21.77
C LYS A 215 -4.49 -1.17 -21.97
N PHE A 216 -3.51 -0.43 -21.44
CA PHE A 216 -3.48 1.04 -21.51
C PHE A 216 -2.40 1.58 -22.46
N LYS A 217 -1.86 0.70 -23.31
CA LYS A 217 -0.97 1.09 -24.43
C LYS A 217 -1.72 1.84 -25.53
#